data_0b17b1df134416cc92e8b43d4018a5c1
#
_entry.id   0b17b1df134416cc92e8b43d4018a5c1
#
_cell.length_a   1.000
_cell.length_b   1.000
_cell.length_c   1.000
_cell.angle_alpha   90.00
_cell.angle_beta   90.00
_cell.angle_gamma   90.00
#
_symmetry.space_group_name_H-M   'P 1'
#
loop_
_entity.id
_entity.type
_entity.pdbx_description
1 polymer ?
#
loop_
_entity_poly.entity_id
_entity_poly.type
_entity_poly.pdbx_seq_one_letter_code
_entity_poly.pdbx_strand_id
1 'polypeptide(L)'
;MSEFFVTNLAAYTAPVVVELKNKDYVQYGEDNDYFNYIIDVNNNSTTNRAICIGVSNMIYGKGLAAHDGDRRPEQYAQMMSLFKKQVLRRFISDYKILGMAAFQLIYKDGKVVKVQHFPMETLRSERANEEGEIEGWYYSNHWDNMKPNENPDRIPAFGFGNGKE
;
A
#
# COMPACT_ATOMS: atom_id res chain seq x y z
N MET A 1 27.97 19.87 -35.53
CA MET A 1 27.34 20.66 -34.44
C MET A 1 26.67 19.67 -33.50
N SER A 2 27.13 19.58 -32.27
CA SER A 2 26.48 18.74 -31.26
C SER A 2 25.30 19.51 -30.68
N GLU A 3 24.10 18.99 -30.87
CA GLU A 3 22.92 19.53 -30.22
C GLU A 3 22.96 19.15 -28.75
N PHE A 4 22.92 20.15 -27.87
CA PHE A 4 22.77 19.95 -26.44
C PHE A 4 21.28 19.94 -26.11
N PHE A 5 20.75 18.78 -25.67
CA PHE A 5 19.43 18.70 -25.10
C PHE A 5 19.48 19.12 -23.63
N VAL A 6 18.93 20.29 -23.32
CA VAL A 6 18.71 20.72 -21.94
C VAL A 6 17.34 20.19 -21.47
N THR A 7 17.35 19.14 -20.68
CA THR A 7 16.12 18.66 -20.01
C THR A 7 15.88 19.51 -18.77
N ASN A 8 14.78 20.26 -18.75
CA ASN A 8 14.40 21.03 -17.58
C ASN A 8 13.80 20.09 -16.53
N LEU A 9 14.56 19.76 -15.49
CA LEU A 9 14.14 18.92 -14.37
C LEU A 9 13.32 19.69 -13.31
N ALA A 10 13.07 20.99 -13.52
CA ALA A 10 12.44 21.86 -12.54
C ALA A 10 10.89 21.83 -12.53
N ALA A 11 10.25 20.98 -13.35
CA ALA A 11 8.78 20.95 -13.48
C ALA A 11 8.12 19.77 -12.73
N TYR A 12 8.77 19.19 -11.72
CA TYR A 12 8.09 18.21 -10.87
C TYR A 12 7.17 18.94 -9.90
N THR A 13 5.88 18.89 -10.17
CA THR A 13 4.84 19.28 -9.20
C THR A 13 4.47 18.03 -8.41
N ALA A 14 4.70 18.07 -7.10
CA ALA A 14 4.28 16.98 -6.24
C ALA A 14 2.74 16.82 -6.35
N PRO A 15 2.22 15.63 -6.59
CA PRO A 15 0.79 15.43 -6.67
C PRO A 15 0.13 15.74 -5.35
N VAL A 16 -0.95 16.49 -5.43
CA VAL A 16 -1.74 16.89 -4.26
C VAL A 16 -2.77 15.80 -3.99
N VAL A 17 -2.93 15.47 -2.72
CA VAL A 17 -4.06 14.67 -2.25
C VAL A 17 -5.33 15.50 -2.39
N VAL A 18 -6.33 15.01 -3.12
CA VAL A 18 -7.56 15.76 -3.40
C VAL A 18 -8.77 15.07 -2.79
N GLU A 19 -9.45 15.76 -1.87
CA GLU A 19 -10.75 15.36 -1.38
C GLU A 19 -11.87 15.96 -2.24
N LEU A 20 -12.51 15.12 -3.04
CA LEU A 20 -13.64 15.55 -3.86
C LEU A 20 -14.94 15.47 -3.03
N LYS A 21 -15.73 16.55 -3.02
CA LYS A 21 -16.99 16.64 -2.24
C LYS A 21 -18.02 15.54 -2.55
N ASN A 22 -17.94 14.96 -3.73
CA ASN A 22 -18.92 13.97 -4.24
C ASN A 22 -18.40 12.54 -4.21
N LYS A 23 -17.22 12.26 -3.62
CA LYS A 23 -16.67 10.91 -3.53
C LYS A 23 -16.27 10.62 -2.10
N ASP A 24 -16.52 9.38 -1.67
CA ASP A 24 -16.24 8.95 -0.31
C ASP A 24 -14.77 8.58 -0.09
N TYR A 25 -13.99 8.51 -1.16
CA TYR A 25 -12.56 8.19 -1.12
C TYR A 25 -11.69 9.40 -1.50
N VAL A 26 -10.47 9.38 -1.03
CA VAL A 26 -9.45 10.40 -1.30
C VAL A 26 -8.73 10.06 -2.60
N GLN A 27 -8.60 11.04 -3.50
CA GLN A 27 -7.81 10.89 -4.72
C GLN A 27 -6.33 11.22 -4.49
N TYR A 28 -5.46 10.42 -5.11
CA TYR A 28 -4.02 10.63 -5.11
C TYR A 28 -3.56 11.10 -6.48
N GLY A 29 -3.29 12.41 -6.60
CA GLY A 29 -2.99 13.08 -7.86
C GLY A 29 -4.24 13.49 -8.64
N GLU A 30 -4.05 14.27 -9.72
CA GLU A 30 -5.13 14.87 -10.51
C GLU A 30 -6.04 13.80 -11.13
N ASP A 31 -5.43 12.76 -11.73
CA ASP A 31 -6.12 11.65 -12.38
C ASP A 31 -6.24 10.40 -11.49
N ASN A 32 -5.99 10.54 -10.19
CA ASN A 32 -5.97 9.43 -9.23
C ASN A 32 -4.95 8.32 -9.58
N ASP A 33 -3.91 8.65 -10.34
CA ASP A 33 -2.92 7.71 -10.89
C ASP A 33 -1.51 7.86 -10.26
N TYR A 34 -1.38 8.56 -9.16
CA TYR A 34 -0.08 8.85 -8.54
C TYR A 34 0.75 7.61 -8.21
N PHE A 35 0.12 6.55 -7.73
CA PHE A 35 0.85 5.34 -7.36
C PHE A 35 1.45 4.64 -8.60
N ASN A 36 0.70 4.53 -9.70
CA ASN A 36 1.20 3.97 -10.94
C ASN A 36 2.35 4.83 -11.48
N TYR A 37 2.21 6.15 -11.44
CA TYR A 37 3.29 7.06 -11.82
C TYR A 37 4.60 6.81 -11.03
N ILE A 38 4.53 6.68 -9.70
CA ILE A 38 5.71 6.39 -8.86
C ILE A 38 6.30 5.02 -9.17
N ILE A 39 5.46 4.01 -9.38
CA ILE A 39 5.89 2.66 -9.77
C ILE A 39 6.64 2.71 -11.11
N ASP A 40 6.10 3.42 -12.09
CA ASP A 40 6.70 3.55 -13.42
C ASP A 40 8.03 4.31 -13.37
N VAL A 41 8.09 5.43 -12.64
CA VAL A 41 9.34 6.17 -12.42
C VAL A 41 10.40 5.27 -11.75
N ASN A 42 10.02 4.49 -10.75
CA ASN A 42 10.93 3.54 -10.09
C ASN A 42 11.40 2.43 -11.07
N ASN A 43 10.49 1.89 -11.88
CA ASN A 43 10.81 0.82 -12.84
C ASN A 43 11.71 1.29 -13.98
N ASN A 44 11.55 2.54 -14.42
CA ASN A 44 12.34 3.14 -15.50
C ASN A 44 13.70 3.68 -15.03
N SER A 45 13.95 3.78 -13.74
CA SER A 45 15.24 4.21 -13.18
C SER A 45 16.01 3.02 -12.61
N THR A 46 17.01 2.53 -13.34
CA THR A 46 17.84 1.41 -12.90
C THR A 46 18.52 1.66 -11.55
N THR A 47 19.06 2.86 -11.36
CA THR A 47 19.75 3.25 -10.12
C THR A 47 18.78 3.33 -8.95
N ASN A 48 17.63 4.02 -9.11
CA ASN A 48 16.64 4.14 -8.05
C ASN A 48 16.07 2.76 -7.67
N ARG A 49 15.74 1.95 -8.68
CA ARG A 49 15.24 0.58 -8.45
C ARG A 49 16.24 -0.27 -7.68
N ALA A 50 17.54 -0.22 -8.02
CA ALA A 50 18.57 -0.95 -7.30
C ALA A 50 18.66 -0.50 -5.82
N ILE A 51 18.60 0.82 -5.57
CA ILE A 51 18.58 1.38 -4.21
C ILE A 51 17.35 0.91 -3.44
N CYS A 52 16.16 0.99 -4.04
CA CYS A 52 14.91 0.57 -3.41
C CYS A 52 14.94 -0.92 -3.06
N ILE A 53 15.45 -1.78 -3.95
CA ILE A 53 15.63 -3.21 -3.68
C ILE A 53 16.62 -3.43 -2.54
N GLY A 54 17.76 -2.75 -2.56
CA GLY A 54 18.77 -2.85 -1.51
C GLY A 54 18.22 -2.46 -0.14
N VAL A 55 17.54 -1.32 -0.05
CA VAL A 55 16.90 -0.85 1.19
C VAL A 55 15.81 -1.81 1.65
N SER A 56 14.95 -2.30 0.74
CA SER A 56 13.90 -3.27 1.07
C SER A 56 14.49 -4.57 1.64
N ASN A 57 15.63 -5.04 1.10
CA ASN A 57 16.32 -6.21 1.63
C ASN A 57 16.91 -5.95 3.02
N MET A 58 17.43 -4.73 3.28
CA MET A 58 17.91 -4.35 4.62
C MET A 58 16.77 -4.28 5.64
N ILE A 59 15.62 -3.70 5.27
CA ILE A 59 14.42 -3.67 6.13
C ILE A 59 13.93 -5.08 6.44
N TYR A 60 13.88 -5.95 5.43
CA TYR A 60 13.46 -7.34 5.62
C TYR A 60 14.44 -8.09 6.55
N GLY A 61 15.74 -7.87 6.43
CA GLY A 61 16.79 -8.48 7.22
C GLY A 61 16.66 -10.01 7.30
N LYS A 62 16.48 -10.53 8.53
CA LYS A 62 16.24 -11.96 8.79
C LYS A 62 14.76 -12.36 8.74
N GLY A 63 13.85 -11.40 8.47
CA GLY A 63 12.40 -11.60 8.49
C GLY A 63 11.80 -11.23 9.85
N LEU A 64 10.57 -11.71 10.10
CA LEU A 64 9.90 -11.47 11.37
C LEU A 64 10.58 -12.24 12.52
N ALA A 65 10.68 -11.56 13.65
CA ALA A 65 11.09 -12.16 14.93
C ALA A 65 10.17 -11.63 16.03
N ALA A 66 9.90 -12.44 17.05
CA ALA A 66 9.21 -12.01 18.25
C ALA A 66 10.18 -11.98 19.41
N HIS A 67 10.15 -10.89 20.19
CA HIS A 67 11.03 -10.73 21.37
C HIS A 67 10.76 -11.79 22.44
N ASP A 68 9.53 -12.29 22.52
CA ASP A 68 9.08 -13.29 23.48
C ASP A 68 8.79 -14.67 22.83
N GLY A 69 9.32 -14.91 21.64
CA GLY A 69 9.06 -16.14 20.85
C GLY A 69 9.39 -17.42 21.63
N ASP A 70 10.45 -17.40 22.44
CA ASP A 70 10.84 -18.55 23.27
C ASP A 70 9.86 -18.79 24.43
N ARG A 71 9.19 -17.75 24.91
CA ARG A 71 8.18 -17.84 25.99
C ARG A 71 6.81 -18.21 25.47
N ARG A 72 6.53 -17.96 24.18
CA ARG A 72 5.23 -18.20 23.54
C ARG A 72 5.39 -18.89 22.19
N PRO A 73 5.95 -20.10 22.14
CA PRO A 73 6.33 -20.77 20.90
C PRO A 73 5.14 -21.05 19.97
N GLU A 74 3.97 -21.37 20.53
CA GLU A 74 2.76 -21.62 19.73
C GLU A 74 2.26 -20.35 19.01
N GLN A 75 2.26 -19.21 19.70
CA GLN A 75 1.86 -17.93 19.12
C GLN A 75 2.88 -17.46 18.07
N TYR A 76 4.16 -17.68 18.32
CA TYR A 76 5.22 -17.40 17.35
C TYR A 76 5.06 -18.27 16.10
N ALA A 77 4.82 -19.58 16.25
CA ALA A 77 4.58 -20.48 15.13
C ALA A 77 3.33 -20.06 14.33
N GLN A 78 2.26 -19.65 14.98
CA GLN A 78 1.06 -19.12 14.34
C GLN A 78 1.38 -17.85 13.53
N MET A 79 2.08 -16.89 14.13
CA MET A 79 2.51 -15.68 13.43
C MET A 79 3.32 -16.02 12.19
N MET A 80 4.30 -16.91 12.29
CA MET A 80 5.14 -17.33 11.16
C MET A 80 4.35 -18.05 10.07
N SER A 81 3.28 -18.77 10.42
CA SER A 81 2.39 -19.43 9.45
C SER A 81 1.55 -18.44 8.65
N LEU A 82 1.13 -17.34 9.28
CA LEU A 82 0.30 -16.30 8.68
C LEU A 82 1.12 -15.36 7.78
N PHE A 83 2.29 -14.92 8.25
CA PHE A 83 3.14 -13.97 7.53
C PHE A 83 4.21 -14.67 6.69
N LYS A 84 3.83 -15.11 5.51
CA LYS A 84 4.78 -15.75 4.59
C LYS A 84 5.83 -14.75 4.08
N LYS A 85 7.04 -15.25 3.85
CA LYS A 85 8.19 -14.47 3.34
C LYS A 85 7.85 -13.56 2.14
N GLN A 86 7.12 -14.07 1.17
CA GLN A 86 6.77 -13.28 -0.03
C GLN A 86 5.80 -12.14 0.28
N VAL A 87 4.86 -12.36 1.20
CA VAL A 87 3.89 -11.35 1.65
C VAL A 87 4.62 -10.17 2.29
N LEU A 88 5.55 -10.47 3.20
CA LEU A 88 6.38 -9.46 3.86
C LEU A 88 7.28 -8.70 2.89
N ARG A 89 7.91 -9.39 1.94
CA ARG A 89 8.78 -8.73 0.96
C ARG A 89 8.02 -7.78 0.05
N ARG A 90 6.81 -8.15 -0.39
CA ARG A 90 5.95 -7.26 -1.18
C ARG A 90 5.50 -6.05 -0.37
N PHE A 91 5.06 -6.27 0.86
CA PHE A 91 4.68 -5.19 1.78
C PHE A 91 5.82 -4.19 2.00
N ILE A 92 7.03 -4.67 2.25
CA ILE A 92 8.21 -3.81 2.45
C ILE A 92 8.57 -3.07 1.16
N SER A 93 8.41 -3.70 -0.01
CA SER A 93 8.62 -3.07 -1.30
C SER A 93 7.68 -1.91 -1.52
N ASP A 94 6.37 -2.10 -1.31
CA ASP A 94 5.38 -1.03 -1.42
C ASP A 94 5.68 0.10 -0.42
N TYR A 95 5.96 -0.24 0.83
CA TYR A 95 6.31 0.74 1.84
C TYR A 95 7.53 1.58 1.43
N LYS A 96 8.57 0.95 0.83
CA LYS A 96 9.76 1.66 0.39
C LYS A 96 9.52 2.53 -0.84
N ILE A 97 8.70 2.07 -1.80
CA ILE A 97 8.48 2.77 -3.07
C ILE A 97 7.39 3.84 -2.93
N LEU A 98 6.28 3.49 -2.26
CA LEU A 98 5.08 4.32 -2.19
C LEU A 98 4.91 5.07 -0.87
N GLY A 99 5.74 4.76 0.15
CA GLY A 99 5.63 5.34 1.50
C GLY A 99 4.52 4.73 2.35
N MET A 100 3.71 3.83 1.79
CA MET A 100 2.63 3.13 2.48
C MET A 100 2.48 1.72 1.93
N ALA A 101 1.89 0.83 2.74
CA ALA A 101 1.67 -0.56 2.36
C ALA A 101 0.49 -1.14 3.15
N ALA A 102 -0.17 -2.15 2.61
CA ALA A 102 -1.34 -2.75 3.22
C ALA A 102 -1.26 -4.28 3.27
N PHE A 103 -1.83 -4.84 4.35
CA PHE A 103 -2.15 -6.26 4.45
C PHE A 103 -3.66 -6.45 4.37
N GLN A 104 -4.08 -7.49 3.67
CA GLN A 104 -5.43 -8.01 3.76
C GLN A 104 -5.48 -9.14 4.78
N LEU A 105 -6.32 -8.98 5.79
CA LEU A 105 -6.60 -10.00 6.79
C LEU A 105 -7.85 -10.77 6.38
N ILE A 106 -7.74 -12.09 6.25
CA ILE A 106 -8.86 -12.95 5.91
C ILE A 106 -9.28 -13.68 7.19
N TYR A 107 -10.54 -13.48 7.56
CA TYR A 107 -11.14 -14.08 8.73
C TYR A 107 -11.98 -15.31 8.36
N LYS A 108 -11.97 -16.29 9.25
CA LYS A 108 -12.90 -17.42 9.27
C LYS A 108 -13.19 -17.76 10.72
N ASP A 109 -14.47 -17.84 11.07
CA ASP A 109 -14.93 -18.17 12.44
C ASP A 109 -14.29 -17.28 13.51
N GLY A 110 -14.24 -15.94 13.26
CA GLY A 110 -13.66 -14.94 14.17
C GLY A 110 -12.14 -14.99 14.31
N LYS A 111 -11.42 -15.80 13.52
CA LYS A 111 -9.97 -15.93 13.57
C LYS A 111 -9.33 -15.53 12.25
N VAL A 112 -8.19 -14.86 12.31
CA VAL A 112 -7.38 -14.60 11.12
C VAL A 112 -6.80 -15.91 10.64
N VAL A 113 -7.19 -16.35 9.44
CA VAL A 113 -6.71 -17.60 8.81
C VAL A 113 -5.65 -17.34 7.76
N LYS A 114 -5.57 -16.12 7.23
CA LYS A 114 -4.60 -15.78 6.20
C LYS A 114 -4.29 -14.28 6.23
N VAL A 115 -3.03 -13.96 6.01
CA VAL A 115 -2.56 -12.59 5.74
C VAL A 115 -2.01 -12.56 4.33
N GLN A 116 -2.45 -11.58 3.54
CA GLN A 116 -1.97 -11.36 2.17
C GLN A 116 -1.45 -9.95 2.02
N HIS A 117 -0.52 -9.76 1.10
CA HIS A 117 -0.17 -8.44 0.62
C HIS A 117 -1.32 -7.88 -0.21
N PHE A 118 -1.69 -6.63 0.05
CA PHE A 118 -2.69 -5.92 -0.73
C PHE A 118 -1.97 -4.82 -1.51
N PRO A 119 -1.94 -4.88 -2.86
CA PRO A 119 -1.22 -3.90 -3.67
C PRO A 119 -1.74 -2.49 -3.41
N MET A 120 -0.86 -1.58 -3.02
CA MET A 120 -1.26 -0.24 -2.57
C MET A 120 -1.83 0.63 -3.69
N GLU A 121 -1.39 0.39 -4.92
CA GLU A 121 -1.91 1.06 -6.12
C GLU A 121 -3.41 0.80 -6.35
N THR A 122 -3.93 -0.30 -5.83
CA THR A 122 -5.37 -0.65 -5.96
C THR A 122 -6.25 -0.07 -4.86
N LEU A 123 -5.66 0.59 -3.85
CA LEU A 123 -6.37 1.09 -2.69
C LEU A 123 -6.42 2.62 -2.64
N ARG A 124 -7.56 3.15 -2.17
CA ARG A 124 -7.71 4.56 -1.80
C ARG A 124 -8.33 4.63 -0.41
N SER A 125 -7.82 5.52 0.41
CA SER A 125 -8.38 5.72 1.75
C SER A 125 -9.75 6.35 1.67
N GLU A 126 -10.62 6.00 2.60
CA GLU A 126 -11.79 6.80 2.94
C GLU A 126 -11.34 8.17 3.48
N ARG A 127 -12.24 9.14 3.49
CA ARG A 127 -11.96 10.40 4.18
C ARG A 127 -11.82 10.12 5.66
N ALA A 128 -10.89 10.84 6.29
CA ALA A 128 -10.79 10.78 7.74
C ALA A 128 -12.08 11.29 8.40
N ASN A 129 -12.49 10.64 9.47
CA ASN A 129 -13.59 11.09 10.32
C ASN A 129 -13.20 12.35 11.12
N GLU A 130 -14.10 12.86 11.96
CA GLU A 130 -13.86 14.06 12.79
C GLU A 130 -12.70 13.87 13.78
N GLU A 131 -12.34 12.63 14.11
CA GLU A 131 -11.24 12.24 15.00
C GLU A 131 -9.92 12.06 14.24
N GLY A 132 -9.94 12.18 12.90
CA GLY A 132 -8.77 12.00 12.03
C GLY A 132 -8.47 10.55 11.69
N GLU A 133 -9.38 9.61 11.96
CA GLU A 133 -9.21 8.19 11.69
C GLU A 133 -9.79 7.79 10.34
N ILE A 134 -9.14 6.83 9.68
CA ILE A 134 -9.59 6.23 8.41
C ILE A 134 -10.29 4.91 8.74
N GLU A 135 -11.61 4.88 8.58
CA GLU A 135 -12.44 3.74 8.92
C GLU A 135 -12.54 2.67 7.81
N GLY A 136 -12.15 3.04 6.59
CA GLY A 136 -12.25 2.14 5.45
C GLY A 136 -11.32 2.49 4.31
N TRP A 137 -11.24 1.55 3.37
CA TRP A 137 -10.49 1.65 2.14
C TRP A 137 -11.38 1.25 0.97
N TYR A 138 -11.18 1.91 -0.14
CA TYR A 138 -11.86 1.60 -1.39
C TYR A 138 -10.91 0.87 -2.32
N TYR A 139 -11.39 -0.20 -2.94
CA TYR A 139 -10.64 -1.05 -3.85
C TYR A 139 -11.15 -0.89 -5.29
N SER A 140 -10.22 -0.71 -6.22
CA SER A 140 -10.44 -0.84 -7.64
C SER A 140 -9.15 -1.26 -8.35
N ASN A 141 -9.27 -2.03 -9.43
CA ASN A 141 -8.12 -2.41 -10.28
C ASN A 141 -7.77 -1.35 -11.33
N HIS A 142 -8.61 -0.33 -11.51
CA HIS A 142 -8.50 0.64 -12.62
C HIS A 142 -8.98 2.02 -12.19
N TRP A 143 -8.25 2.60 -11.24
CA TRP A 143 -8.55 3.93 -10.73
C TRP A 143 -8.47 5.03 -11.78
N ASP A 144 -7.59 4.88 -12.77
CA ASP A 144 -7.35 5.79 -13.89
C ASP A 144 -8.48 5.80 -14.92
N ASN A 145 -9.21 4.69 -15.05
CA ASN A 145 -10.26 4.49 -16.07
C ASN A 145 -11.63 4.14 -15.45
N MET A 146 -11.89 4.58 -14.22
CA MET A 146 -13.14 4.30 -13.54
C MET A 146 -14.32 4.97 -14.26
N LYS A 147 -15.34 4.18 -14.60
CA LYS A 147 -16.56 4.71 -15.25
C LYS A 147 -17.36 5.57 -14.26
N PRO A 148 -18.10 6.59 -14.77
CA PRO A 148 -18.86 7.50 -13.89
C PRO A 148 -19.88 6.82 -12.96
N ASN A 149 -20.38 5.64 -13.33
CA ASN A 149 -21.36 4.86 -12.57
C ASN A 149 -20.74 3.66 -11.86
N GLU A 150 -19.43 3.53 -11.85
CA GLU A 150 -18.73 2.44 -11.18
C GLU A 150 -18.37 2.89 -9.76
N ASN A 151 -18.78 2.09 -8.78
CA ASN A 151 -18.44 2.30 -7.39
C ASN A 151 -17.36 1.30 -6.98
N PRO A 152 -16.24 1.75 -6.40
CA PRO A 152 -15.23 0.86 -5.85
C PRO A 152 -15.76 0.10 -4.63
N ASP A 153 -15.25 -1.10 -4.40
CA ASP A 153 -15.61 -1.92 -3.25
C ASP A 153 -15.03 -1.34 -1.97
N ARG A 154 -15.89 -1.06 -0.98
CA ARG A 154 -15.45 -0.60 0.33
C ARG A 154 -15.00 -1.77 1.19
N ILE A 155 -13.81 -1.67 1.75
CA ILE A 155 -13.20 -2.64 2.68
C ILE A 155 -12.99 -1.93 4.02
N PRO A 156 -13.54 -2.43 5.13
CA PRO A 156 -13.34 -1.80 6.44
C PRO A 156 -11.87 -1.88 6.85
N ALA A 157 -11.36 -0.83 7.50
CA ALA A 157 -10.06 -0.84 8.12
C ALA A 157 -10.07 -1.77 9.35
N PHE A 158 -8.89 -2.30 9.70
CA PHE A 158 -8.75 -3.17 10.87
C PHE A 158 -9.19 -2.40 12.14
N GLY A 159 -10.12 -2.99 12.88
CA GLY A 159 -10.71 -2.38 14.08
C GLY A 159 -12.02 -1.61 13.84
N PHE A 160 -12.37 -1.28 12.60
CA PHE A 160 -13.61 -0.56 12.24
C PHE A 160 -14.66 -1.41 11.54
N GLY A 161 -14.38 -2.65 11.22
CA GLY A 161 -15.35 -3.55 10.59
C GLY A 161 -16.26 -4.24 11.60
N ASN A 162 -17.38 -4.81 11.11
CA ASN A 162 -18.29 -5.65 11.89
C ASN A 162 -17.64 -6.97 12.38
N GLY A 163 -16.34 -7.02 12.49
CA GLY A 163 -15.58 -8.14 13.06
C GLY A 163 -15.54 -8.16 14.57
N LYS A 164 -16.57 -7.57 15.22
CA LYS A 164 -16.88 -7.81 16.64
C LYS A 164 -17.97 -8.88 16.73
N GLU A 165 -17.77 -10.02 16.06
CA GLU A 165 -18.48 -11.26 16.37
C GLU A 165 -17.48 -12.42 16.41
#